data_c1cc12ee38a85e2587e27ac60d521b18
#
_entry.id   c1cc12ee38a85e2587e27ac60d521b18
#
_cell.length_a   1.000
_cell.length_b   1.000
_cell.length_c   1.000
_cell.angle_alpha   90.00
_cell.angle_beta   90.00
_cell.angle_gamma   90.00
#
_symmetry.space_group_name_H-M   'P 1'
#
loop_
_entity.id
_entity.type
_entity.pdbx_description
1 polymer ?
#
loop_
_entity_poly.entity_id
_entity_poly.type
_entity_poly.pdbx_seq_one_letter_code
_entity_poly.pdbx_strand_id
1 'polypeptide(L)'
;MELIQRQVHYTQEGKRTFDQFYVDEDYNVPDTKEDVKQIVQGKGNVKVEDLRLVENYLRVSGKLYFQILYVTDNAENAPAVLEGKIPFEEMVYIEGDDAGQYFIQNVRTEFTATLVHSRKVGIRALVEMEIGMEKLADEETTTDLESEVSVYKKFRPVHLLELHTMKKDTYRIKEEITLPGTKESVGQLLLTDVSSRKLEIRPGQDEMFLTGELLVFCMYRSEEGKTDWLEQSVPYEGRISCDGVEESMYYSVQSTLDDPLVDVRLDEDGEMRILGIEGTMNLRMNIYREEELSLLEDVYSLEQNCKFETREAVYEELLIQNHSKCKVSEKLLLPELKDDVLQICHSEGEMQVEHMEQTAQGMQVEGILHLTFLYLRADDVIPFGSWSGMIPFSWLLECPNMTEDVRHHITWHVEQLSVGLAGSEAVEVKAVLAFDTFMRKPVFMNVIMDVEFEPVSMEEVEKRPGIVGYVVKDGDDLWSLAKRYMTTEEGIRKVNGIEAGELKAGDKLLIFKENMSIL
;
A
#
# COMPACT_ATOMS: atom_id res chain seq x y z
N MET A 1 20.62 -13.18 -38.39
CA MET A 1 20.19 -12.00 -37.67
C MET A 1 19.38 -12.44 -36.48
N GLU A 2 19.68 -11.92 -35.29
CA GLU A 2 19.00 -12.25 -34.03
C GLU A 2 18.85 -10.99 -33.20
N LEU A 3 17.62 -10.72 -32.75
CA LEU A 3 17.34 -9.64 -31.78
C LEU A 3 17.65 -10.16 -30.38
N ILE A 4 18.42 -9.39 -29.62
CA ILE A 4 18.65 -9.67 -28.21
C ILE A 4 17.53 -8.96 -27.45
N GLN A 5 16.62 -9.76 -26.93
CA GLN A 5 15.42 -9.30 -26.24
C GLN A 5 15.51 -9.62 -24.76
N ARG A 6 14.85 -8.78 -23.94
CA ARG A 6 14.70 -8.95 -22.52
C ARG A 6 13.23 -8.71 -22.16
N GLN A 7 12.74 -9.43 -21.16
CA GLN A 7 11.45 -9.16 -20.54
C GLN A 7 11.63 -8.23 -19.33
N VAL A 8 10.81 -7.19 -19.27
CA VAL A 8 10.72 -6.27 -18.16
C VAL A 8 9.39 -6.54 -17.45
N HIS A 9 9.46 -6.90 -16.17
CA HIS A 9 8.30 -7.24 -15.38
C HIS A 9 7.68 -5.99 -14.74
N TYR A 10 6.35 -5.88 -14.79
CA TYR A 10 5.62 -4.83 -14.11
C TYR A 10 4.25 -5.30 -13.63
N THR A 11 3.60 -4.53 -12.76
CA THR A 11 2.25 -4.81 -12.30
C THR A 11 1.23 -3.98 -13.07
N GLN A 12 0.29 -4.65 -13.69
CA GLN A 12 -0.88 -4.01 -14.27
C GLN A 12 -2.01 -4.01 -13.23
N GLU A 13 -2.41 -2.82 -12.81
CA GLU A 13 -3.56 -2.66 -11.92
C GLU A 13 -4.85 -2.65 -12.74
N GLY A 14 -5.86 -3.36 -12.24
CA GLY A 14 -7.19 -3.32 -12.80
C GLY A 14 -8.08 -2.29 -12.11
N LYS A 15 -9.34 -2.27 -12.52
CA LYS A 15 -10.34 -1.39 -11.93
C LYS A 15 -10.57 -1.78 -10.47
N ARG A 16 -10.56 -0.80 -9.57
CA ARG A 16 -10.96 -0.97 -8.18
C ARG A 16 -12.48 -1.10 -8.09
N THR A 17 -12.93 -2.02 -7.28
CA THR A 17 -14.36 -2.26 -7.04
C THR A 17 -14.67 -1.95 -5.59
N PHE A 18 -15.73 -1.17 -5.37
CA PHE A 18 -16.24 -0.82 -4.05
C PHE A 18 -17.55 -1.54 -3.82
N ASP A 19 -17.73 -2.08 -2.63
CA ASP A 19 -18.96 -2.72 -2.21
C ASP A 19 -19.30 -2.39 -0.77
N GLN A 20 -20.59 -2.43 -0.44
CA GLN A 20 -21.12 -2.07 0.87
C GLN A 20 -22.32 -2.94 1.19
N PHE A 21 -22.28 -3.64 2.34
CA PHE A 21 -23.37 -4.51 2.78
C PHE A 21 -23.55 -4.48 4.30
N TYR A 22 -24.67 -5.01 4.76
CA TYR A 22 -24.97 -5.13 6.18
C TYR A 22 -24.85 -6.58 6.63
N VAL A 23 -24.25 -6.76 7.82
CA VAL A 23 -24.39 -7.95 8.63
C VAL A 23 -25.31 -7.60 9.80
N ASP A 24 -26.49 -8.20 9.83
CA ASP A 24 -27.55 -7.87 10.82
C ASP A 24 -28.05 -9.18 11.43
N GLU A 25 -27.93 -9.32 12.75
CA GLU A 25 -28.33 -10.52 13.48
C GLU A 25 -28.75 -10.22 14.93
N ASP A 26 -29.77 -10.92 15.37
CA ASP A 26 -30.18 -10.98 16.78
C ASP A 26 -29.37 -12.06 17.52
N TYR A 27 -28.45 -11.66 18.37
CA TYR A 27 -27.57 -12.57 19.12
C TYR A 27 -28.11 -12.85 20.52
N ASN A 28 -28.28 -14.13 20.84
CA ASN A 28 -28.70 -14.55 22.16
C ASN A 28 -27.51 -14.60 23.13
N VAL A 29 -27.66 -13.97 24.29
CA VAL A 29 -26.67 -14.03 25.37
C VAL A 29 -26.56 -15.47 25.87
N PRO A 30 -25.39 -16.12 25.84
CA PRO A 30 -25.20 -17.48 26.30
C PRO A 30 -25.57 -17.66 27.78
N ASP A 31 -26.10 -18.84 28.16
CA ASP A 31 -26.50 -19.09 29.55
C ASP A 31 -25.37 -18.99 30.57
N THR A 32 -24.12 -19.07 30.12
CA THR A 32 -22.93 -18.88 30.95
C THR A 32 -22.60 -17.42 31.26
N LYS A 33 -23.26 -16.47 30.58
CA LYS A 33 -23.10 -15.03 30.77
C LYS A 33 -24.31 -14.49 31.56
N GLU A 34 -24.06 -13.44 32.32
CA GLU A 34 -25.12 -12.75 33.08
C GLU A 34 -25.98 -11.88 32.16
N ASP A 35 -27.16 -11.53 32.65
CA ASP A 35 -28.12 -10.68 31.95
C ASP A 35 -27.52 -9.29 31.68
N VAL A 36 -27.79 -8.76 30.50
CA VAL A 36 -27.36 -7.44 30.08
C VAL A 36 -28.31 -6.39 30.60
N LYS A 37 -27.80 -5.46 31.44
CA LYS A 37 -28.52 -4.28 31.90
C LYS A 37 -28.37 -3.13 30.93
N GLN A 38 -27.12 -2.86 30.51
CA GLN A 38 -26.79 -1.76 29.60
C GLN A 38 -25.53 -2.07 28.84
N ILE A 39 -25.54 -1.80 27.54
CA ILE A 39 -24.33 -1.83 26.69
C ILE A 39 -23.52 -0.57 26.93
N VAL A 40 -22.22 -0.72 27.17
CA VAL A 40 -21.28 0.38 27.36
C VAL A 40 -20.59 0.69 26.03
N GLN A 41 -20.00 -0.34 25.39
CA GLN A 41 -19.30 -0.21 24.12
C GLN A 41 -19.43 -1.50 23.31
N GLY A 42 -19.57 -1.36 22.01
CA GLY A 42 -19.48 -2.48 21.08
C GLY A 42 -18.41 -2.23 20.05
N LYS A 43 -17.64 -3.27 19.71
CA LYS A 43 -16.64 -3.28 18.65
C LYS A 43 -16.88 -4.47 17.74
N GLY A 44 -16.80 -4.26 16.43
CA GLY A 44 -16.89 -5.30 15.42
C GLY A 44 -15.74 -5.18 14.42
N ASN A 45 -15.18 -6.31 14.04
CA ASN A 45 -14.14 -6.37 13.01
C ASN A 45 -14.45 -7.50 12.03
N VAL A 46 -14.39 -7.20 10.75
CA VAL A 46 -14.60 -8.17 9.68
C VAL A 46 -13.26 -8.78 9.28
N LYS A 47 -13.23 -10.13 9.26
CA LYS A 47 -12.16 -10.90 8.66
C LYS A 47 -12.67 -11.61 7.42
N VAL A 48 -12.12 -11.24 6.26
CA VAL A 48 -12.36 -11.98 5.02
C VAL A 48 -11.50 -13.25 5.03
N GLU A 49 -12.15 -14.39 4.89
CA GLU A 49 -11.49 -15.71 4.91
C GLU A 49 -11.25 -16.26 3.51
N ASP A 50 -12.12 -15.93 2.56
CA ASP A 50 -12.02 -16.43 1.19
C ASP A 50 -12.53 -15.38 0.17
N LEU A 51 -11.84 -15.31 -0.96
CA LEU A 51 -12.15 -14.44 -2.09
C LEU A 51 -12.03 -15.26 -3.37
N ARG A 52 -13.16 -15.55 -4.03
CA ARG A 52 -13.19 -16.39 -5.24
C ARG A 52 -13.95 -15.75 -6.36
N LEU A 53 -13.37 -15.81 -7.54
CA LEU A 53 -14.05 -15.45 -8.78
C LEU A 53 -15.05 -16.53 -9.18
N VAL A 54 -16.31 -16.14 -9.40
CA VAL A 54 -17.41 -16.98 -9.87
C VAL A 54 -18.11 -16.24 -11.00
N GLU A 55 -17.81 -16.59 -12.23
CA GLU A 55 -18.28 -15.86 -13.42
C GLU A 55 -17.89 -14.37 -13.35
N ASN A 56 -18.85 -13.46 -13.32
CA ASN A 56 -18.65 -12.00 -13.24
C ASN A 56 -18.80 -11.48 -11.80
N TYR A 57 -18.70 -12.34 -10.79
CA TYR A 57 -18.82 -11.97 -9.40
C TYR A 57 -17.62 -12.47 -8.59
N LEU A 58 -17.21 -11.68 -7.64
CA LEU A 58 -16.34 -12.14 -6.57
C LEU A 58 -17.19 -12.56 -5.38
N ARG A 59 -17.11 -13.84 -5.04
CA ARG A 59 -17.67 -14.35 -3.81
C ARG A 59 -16.70 -14.03 -2.68
N VAL A 60 -17.14 -13.18 -1.76
CA VAL A 60 -16.42 -12.79 -0.56
C VAL A 60 -17.06 -13.45 0.62
N SER A 61 -16.33 -14.29 1.33
CA SER A 61 -16.85 -14.93 2.55
C SER A 61 -15.91 -14.68 3.73
N GLY A 62 -16.51 -14.57 4.90
CA GLY A 62 -15.76 -14.25 6.10
C GLY A 62 -16.62 -14.27 7.37
N LYS A 63 -16.11 -13.63 8.41
CA LYS A 63 -16.79 -13.50 9.68
C LYS A 63 -16.67 -12.11 10.24
N LEU A 64 -17.76 -11.61 10.80
CA LEU A 64 -17.78 -10.47 11.71
C LEU A 64 -17.48 -11.00 13.10
N TYR A 65 -16.34 -10.63 13.66
CA TYR A 65 -16.01 -10.85 15.07
C TYR A 65 -16.46 -9.62 15.85
N PHE A 66 -17.08 -9.82 17.01
CA PHE A 66 -17.52 -8.72 17.83
C PHE A 66 -17.25 -8.93 19.31
N GLN A 67 -17.05 -7.82 20.02
CA GLN A 67 -16.96 -7.72 21.48
C GLN A 67 -17.89 -6.61 21.96
N ILE A 68 -18.67 -6.90 22.99
CA ILE A 68 -19.60 -5.93 23.60
C ILE A 68 -19.34 -5.88 25.09
N LEU A 69 -18.82 -4.74 25.56
CA LEU A 69 -18.70 -4.44 26.97
C LEU A 69 -20.07 -3.99 27.48
N TYR A 70 -20.57 -4.61 28.53
CA TYR A 70 -21.86 -4.29 29.13
C TYR A 70 -21.81 -4.34 30.65
N VAL A 71 -22.78 -3.70 31.28
CA VAL A 71 -23.04 -3.78 32.74
C VAL A 71 -24.08 -4.87 32.97
N THR A 72 -23.79 -5.78 33.89
CA THR A 72 -24.69 -6.87 34.25
C THR A 72 -25.90 -6.40 35.05
N ASP A 73 -27.03 -7.10 34.91
CA ASP A 73 -28.24 -6.85 35.71
C ASP A 73 -28.23 -7.69 37.00
N ASN A 74 -27.18 -7.52 37.80
CA ASN A 74 -27.03 -8.13 39.11
C ASN A 74 -26.79 -7.07 40.18
N ALA A 75 -26.71 -7.48 41.45
CA ALA A 75 -26.59 -6.55 42.59
C ALA A 75 -25.30 -5.73 42.56
N GLU A 76 -24.26 -6.20 41.85
CA GLU A 76 -22.95 -5.56 41.79
C GLU A 76 -22.80 -4.62 40.61
N ASN A 77 -23.69 -4.70 39.58
CA ASN A 77 -23.60 -3.96 38.31
C ASN A 77 -22.20 -4.11 37.69
N ALA A 78 -21.66 -5.31 37.70
CA ALA A 78 -20.27 -5.55 37.29
C ALA A 78 -20.12 -5.45 35.78
N PRO A 79 -19.00 -4.97 35.27
CA PRO A 79 -18.70 -5.03 33.84
C PRO A 79 -18.49 -6.48 33.40
N ALA A 80 -19.02 -6.81 32.22
CA ALA A 80 -18.85 -8.10 31.58
C ALA A 80 -18.74 -7.92 30.06
N VAL A 81 -18.26 -8.95 29.36
CA VAL A 81 -18.08 -8.93 27.89
C VAL A 81 -18.85 -10.07 27.25
N LEU A 82 -19.56 -9.73 26.18
CA LEU A 82 -20.15 -10.66 25.24
C LEU A 82 -19.31 -10.66 23.96
N GLU A 83 -18.86 -11.83 23.57
CA GLU A 83 -18.05 -12.03 22.37
C GLU A 83 -18.75 -13.02 21.46
N GLY A 84 -18.59 -12.84 20.16
CA GLY A 84 -19.15 -13.75 19.18
C GLY A 84 -18.60 -13.53 17.79
N LYS A 85 -19.12 -14.36 16.88
CA LYS A 85 -18.79 -14.27 15.46
C LYS A 85 -20.02 -14.60 14.62
N ILE A 86 -20.23 -13.83 13.57
CA ILE A 86 -21.33 -13.97 12.62
C ILE A 86 -20.71 -14.21 11.23
N PRO A 87 -20.99 -15.37 10.57
CA PRO A 87 -20.52 -15.59 9.22
C PRO A 87 -21.28 -14.72 8.23
N PHE A 88 -20.62 -14.31 7.15
CA PHE A 88 -21.23 -13.63 6.02
C PHE A 88 -20.72 -14.17 4.70
N GLU A 89 -21.51 -13.99 3.66
CA GLU A 89 -21.15 -14.26 2.26
C GLU A 89 -21.77 -13.15 1.41
N GLU A 90 -20.94 -12.48 0.58
CA GLU A 90 -21.35 -11.40 -0.31
C GLU A 90 -20.89 -11.70 -1.74
N MET A 91 -21.69 -11.27 -2.73
CA MET A 91 -21.43 -11.44 -4.15
C MET A 91 -21.22 -10.09 -4.81
N VAL A 92 -19.97 -9.72 -4.97
CA VAL A 92 -19.57 -8.41 -5.52
C VAL A 92 -19.43 -8.50 -7.03
N TYR A 93 -20.23 -7.72 -7.77
CA TYR A 93 -20.12 -7.66 -9.23
C TYR A 93 -18.80 -6.98 -9.64
N ILE A 94 -18.09 -7.60 -10.57
CA ILE A 94 -16.87 -7.06 -11.15
C ILE A 94 -16.98 -6.90 -12.67
N GLU A 95 -16.48 -5.77 -13.16
CA GLU A 95 -16.23 -5.57 -14.58
C GLU A 95 -14.75 -5.85 -14.83
N GLY A 96 -14.39 -6.96 -15.43
CA GLY A 96 -12.98 -7.15 -15.71
C GLY A 96 -12.57 -8.53 -16.24
N ASP A 97 -11.27 -8.65 -16.42
CA ASP A 97 -10.58 -9.79 -16.99
C ASP A 97 -10.35 -10.86 -15.91
N ASP A 98 -10.64 -12.11 -16.21
CA ASP A 98 -10.48 -13.27 -15.33
C ASP A 98 -9.00 -13.59 -14.98
N ALA A 99 -8.03 -12.89 -15.60
CA ALA A 99 -6.61 -13.22 -15.50
C ALA A 99 -5.87 -12.53 -14.33
N GLY A 100 -6.54 -11.67 -13.54
CA GLY A 100 -5.94 -10.94 -12.43
C GLY A 100 -6.07 -11.63 -11.08
N GLN A 101 -5.21 -11.24 -10.13
CA GLN A 101 -5.34 -11.61 -8.73
C GLN A 101 -6.13 -10.53 -8.00
N TYR A 102 -7.28 -10.91 -7.46
CA TYR A 102 -8.09 -10.04 -6.63
C TYR A 102 -7.63 -10.09 -5.17
N PHE A 103 -7.75 -8.97 -4.48
CA PHE A 103 -7.39 -8.85 -3.07
C PHE A 103 -8.19 -7.75 -2.40
N ILE A 104 -8.38 -7.87 -1.10
CA ILE A 104 -8.98 -6.81 -0.30
C ILE A 104 -7.95 -5.71 -0.13
N GLN A 105 -8.22 -4.55 -0.68
CA GLN A 105 -7.40 -3.35 -0.54
C GLN A 105 -7.64 -2.69 0.81
N ASN A 106 -8.92 -2.54 1.18
CA ASN A 106 -9.36 -1.97 2.42
C ASN A 106 -10.69 -2.59 2.85
N VAL A 107 -10.90 -2.77 4.14
CA VAL A 107 -12.19 -3.13 4.73
C VAL A 107 -12.42 -2.29 5.98
N ARG A 108 -13.60 -1.71 6.07
CA ARG A 108 -14.04 -0.91 7.22
C ARG A 108 -15.35 -1.47 7.75
N THR A 109 -15.49 -1.45 9.06
CA THR A 109 -16.68 -1.97 9.74
C THR A 109 -17.25 -0.93 10.69
N GLU A 110 -18.43 -0.42 10.41
CA GLU A 110 -19.17 0.42 11.35
C GLU A 110 -20.13 -0.47 12.15
N PHE A 111 -19.83 -0.66 13.43
CA PHE A 111 -20.51 -1.62 14.30
C PHE A 111 -21.46 -0.95 15.26
N THR A 112 -22.66 -1.50 15.40
CA THR A 112 -23.67 -1.07 16.36
C THR A 112 -24.26 -2.26 17.09
N ALA A 113 -24.32 -2.17 18.42
CA ALA A 113 -24.98 -3.15 19.26
C ALA A 113 -26.13 -2.47 20.03
N THR A 114 -27.31 -3.08 20.01
CA THR A 114 -28.51 -2.57 20.67
C THR A 114 -29.09 -3.61 21.61
N LEU A 115 -29.51 -3.19 22.81
CA LEU A 115 -30.15 -4.10 23.74
C LEU A 115 -31.63 -4.31 23.34
N VAL A 116 -31.97 -5.54 22.95
CA VAL A 116 -33.36 -5.94 22.65
C VAL A 116 -34.09 -6.32 23.95
N HIS A 117 -33.49 -7.16 24.76
CA HIS A 117 -33.86 -7.45 26.15
C HIS A 117 -32.66 -8.07 26.88
N SER A 118 -32.72 -8.30 28.18
CA SER A 118 -31.58 -8.70 29.01
C SER A 118 -30.79 -9.94 28.50
N ARG A 119 -31.44 -10.82 27.70
CA ARG A 119 -30.84 -12.04 27.11
C ARG A 119 -30.67 -11.97 25.59
N LYS A 120 -30.86 -10.79 24.96
CA LYS A 120 -30.80 -10.66 23.52
C LYS A 120 -30.25 -9.30 23.09
N VAL A 121 -29.26 -9.32 22.25
CA VAL A 121 -28.60 -8.13 21.68
C VAL A 121 -28.75 -8.15 20.16
N GLY A 122 -29.28 -7.06 19.60
CA GLY A 122 -29.27 -6.81 18.16
C GLY A 122 -27.89 -6.33 17.73
N ILE A 123 -27.31 -7.00 16.77
CA ILE A 123 -26.00 -6.67 16.19
C ILE A 123 -26.21 -6.20 14.76
N ARG A 124 -25.64 -5.06 14.43
CA ARG A 124 -25.63 -4.53 13.07
C ARG A 124 -24.27 -3.99 12.72
N ALA A 125 -23.71 -4.46 11.64
CA ALA A 125 -22.45 -3.96 11.09
C ALA A 125 -22.64 -3.53 9.63
N LEU A 126 -22.27 -2.30 9.31
CA LEU A 126 -22.08 -1.84 7.95
C LEU A 126 -20.64 -2.17 7.57
N VAL A 127 -20.47 -2.96 6.54
CA VAL A 127 -19.16 -3.36 6.01
C VAL A 127 -18.94 -2.66 4.68
N GLU A 128 -17.87 -1.91 4.58
CA GLU A 128 -17.41 -1.25 3.36
C GLU A 128 -16.12 -1.92 2.91
N MET A 129 -16.06 -2.34 1.65
CA MET A 129 -14.89 -3.01 1.09
C MET A 129 -14.42 -2.33 -0.18
N GLU A 130 -13.11 -2.18 -0.28
CA GLU A 130 -12.41 -1.85 -1.53
C GLU A 130 -11.62 -3.09 -1.98
N ILE A 131 -11.91 -3.55 -3.19
CA ILE A 131 -11.27 -4.71 -3.80
C ILE A 131 -10.38 -4.23 -4.95
N GLY A 132 -9.09 -4.52 -4.85
CA GLY A 132 -8.12 -4.30 -5.90
C GLY A 132 -7.95 -5.53 -6.78
N MET A 133 -7.50 -5.30 -8.01
CA MET A 133 -7.06 -6.34 -8.93
C MET A 133 -5.67 -5.99 -9.46
N GLU A 134 -4.80 -6.97 -9.50
CA GLU A 134 -3.44 -6.84 -9.96
C GLU A 134 -3.02 -8.04 -10.80
N LYS A 135 -2.31 -7.79 -11.87
CA LYS A 135 -1.82 -8.80 -12.80
C LYS A 135 -0.34 -8.56 -13.06
N LEU A 136 0.44 -9.63 -12.99
CA LEU A 136 1.81 -9.61 -13.49
C LEU A 136 1.76 -9.49 -15.01
N ALA A 137 2.49 -8.55 -15.56
CA ALA A 137 2.64 -8.33 -16.98
C ALA A 137 4.12 -8.21 -17.35
N ASP A 138 4.41 -8.61 -18.57
CA ASP A 138 5.76 -8.63 -19.13
C ASP A 138 5.80 -7.75 -20.37
N GLU A 139 6.81 -6.88 -20.44
CA GLU A 139 7.08 -6.08 -21.61
C GLU A 139 8.36 -6.59 -22.28
N GLU A 140 8.20 -7.17 -23.46
CA GLU A 140 9.34 -7.63 -24.28
C GLU A 140 10.01 -6.43 -24.92
N THR A 141 11.31 -6.29 -24.70
CA THR A 141 12.09 -5.15 -25.16
C THR A 141 13.39 -5.58 -25.83
N THR A 142 13.78 -4.88 -26.89
CA THR A 142 15.01 -5.18 -27.64
C THR A 142 16.15 -4.32 -27.12
N THR A 143 17.18 -4.97 -26.62
CA THR A 143 18.37 -4.33 -26.06
C THR A 143 19.53 -4.31 -27.03
N ASP A 144 19.58 -5.24 -28.00
CA ASP A 144 20.63 -5.28 -29.02
C ASP A 144 20.19 -6.10 -30.25
N LEU A 145 21.04 -6.13 -31.26
CA LEU A 145 20.88 -6.88 -32.52
C LEU A 145 22.19 -7.52 -32.92
N GLU A 146 22.20 -8.82 -33.15
CA GLU A 146 23.31 -9.54 -33.80
C GLU A 146 23.02 -9.74 -35.27
N SER A 147 23.94 -9.35 -36.14
CA SER A 147 23.82 -9.44 -37.59
C SER A 147 25.13 -9.81 -38.27
N GLU A 148 25.05 -10.62 -39.32
CA GLU A 148 26.19 -10.90 -40.20
C GLU A 148 26.56 -9.69 -41.06
N VAL A 149 25.61 -8.77 -41.25
CA VAL A 149 25.81 -7.51 -41.98
C VAL A 149 26.33 -6.46 -41.01
N SER A 150 27.25 -5.62 -41.47
CA SER A 150 27.74 -4.49 -40.69
C SER A 150 26.62 -3.48 -40.47
N VAL A 151 26.29 -3.23 -39.22
CA VAL A 151 25.21 -2.32 -38.81
C VAL A 151 25.70 -1.28 -37.83
N TYR A 152 25.11 -0.10 -37.91
CA TYR A 152 25.24 0.97 -36.94
C TYR A 152 23.99 0.96 -36.05
N LYS A 153 24.19 1.09 -34.75
CA LYS A 153 23.14 0.96 -33.75
C LYS A 153 23.06 2.24 -32.91
N LYS A 154 21.87 2.72 -32.71
CA LYS A 154 21.60 3.84 -31.79
C LYS A 154 20.88 3.29 -30.57
N PHE A 155 21.43 3.60 -29.41
CA PHE A 155 20.85 3.19 -28.13
C PHE A 155 20.31 4.40 -27.39
N ARG A 156 19.22 4.15 -26.68
CA ARG A 156 18.59 5.11 -25.78
C ARG A 156 18.65 4.57 -24.37
N PRO A 157 19.37 5.25 -23.45
CA PRO A 157 19.33 4.87 -22.04
C PRO A 157 17.96 5.24 -21.45
N VAL A 158 17.39 4.34 -20.67
CA VAL A 158 16.10 4.47 -20.01
C VAL A 158 16.25 4.05 -18.57
N HIS A 159 15.84 4.90 -17.64
CA HIS A 159 15.68 4.52 -16.25
C HIS A 159 14.26 3.98 -16.07
N LEU A 160 14.13 2.78 -15.57
CA LEU A 160 12.85 2.14 -15.37
C LEU A 160 12.77 1.43 -14.02
N LEU A 161 11.54 1.33 -13.54
CA LEU A 161 11.19 0.60 -12.35
C LEU A 161 10.69 -0.79 -12.77
N GLU A 162 11.46 -1.82 -12.48
CA GLU A 162 11.12 -3.20 -12.75
C GLU A 162 10.60 -3.89 -11.50
N LEU A 163 9.50 -4.63 -11.62
CA LEU A 163 9.03 -5.49 -10.55
C LEU A 163 10.01 -6.66 -10.36
N HIS A 164 10.66 -6.70 -9.20
CA HIS A 164 11.55 -7.81 -8.84
C HIS A 164 10.75 -9.02 -8.36
N THR A 165 9.82 -8.81 -7.44
CA THR A 165 8.98 -9.90 -6.90
C THR A 165 7.69 -9.39 -6.28
N MET A 166 6.65 -10.25 -6.33
CA MET A 166 5.40 -10.12 -5.57
C MET A 166 5.36 -11.24 -4.54
N LYS A 167 5.26 -10.90 -3.28
CA LYS A 167 5.25 -11.88 -2.20
C LYS A 167 4.12 -11.64 -1.21
N LYS A 168 3.42 -12.72 -0.84
CA LYS A 168 2.51 -12.77 0.31
C LYS A 168 3.17 -13.63 1.38
N ASP A 169 3.25 -13.11 2.58
CA ASP A 169 3.87 -13.81 3.70
C ASP A 169 3.20 -13.43 5.02
N THR A 170 3.53 -14.15 6.08
CA THR A 170 2.99 -13.90 7.42
C THR A 170 4.12 -13.86 8.44
N TYR A 171 4.03 -12.92 9.36
CA TYR A 171 4.91 -12.86 10.51
C TYR A 171 4.10 -13.07 11.80
N ARG A 172 4.47 -14.07 12.61
CA ARG A 172 3.85 -14.32 13.91
C ARG A 172 4.54 -13.52 14.99
N ILE A 173 3.76 -12.67 15.63
CA ILE A 173 4.21 -11.88 16.78
C ILE A 173 3.86 -12.64 18.04
N LYS A 174 4.82 -12.77 18.96
CA LYS A 174 4.66 -13.37 20.27
C LYS A 174 5.45 -12.55 21.28
N GLU A 175 4.73 -11.86 22.14
CA GLU A 175 5.30 -10.97 23.13
C GLU A 175 4.65 -11.20 24.50
N GLU A 176 5.25 -10.69 25.56
CA GLU A 176 4.74 -10.80 26.92
C GLU A 176 4.83 -9.46 27.65
N ILE A 177 3.81 -9.18 28.47
CA ILE A 177 3.78 -8.05 29.38
C ILE A 177 3.64 -8.57 30.81
N THR A 178 4.56 -8.18 31.69
CA THR A 178 4.39 -8.42 33.11
C THR A 178 3.63 -7.26 33.74
N LEU A 179 2.57 -7.57 34.48
CA LEU A 179 1.81 -6.54 35.21
C LEU A 179 2.71 -5.80 36.20
N PRO A 180 2.64 -4.44 36.25
CA PRO A 180 3.35 -3.66 37.24
C PRO A 180 2.98 -4.09 38.66
N GLY A 181 3.92 -4.04 39.59
CA GLY A 181 3.72 -4.43 41.01
C GLY A 181 2.62 -3.66 41.73
N THR A 182 2.15 -2.54 41.18
CA THR A 182 1.03 -1.75 41.71
C THR A 182 -0.33 -2.28 41.29
N LYS A 183 -0.39 -3.23 40.35
CA LYS A 183 -1.60 -3.87 39.84
C LYS A 183 -1.82 -5.21 40.53
N GLU A 184 -3.08 -5.56 40.78
CA GLU A 184 -3.47 -6.85 41.33
C GLU A 184 -3.42 -7.94 40.23
N SER A 185 -3.28 -9.21 40.66
CA SER A 185 -3.29 -10.37 39.75
C SER A 185 -4.61 -10.50 39.02
N VAL A 186 -4.56 -10.98 37.76
CA VAL A 186 -5.73 -11.12 36.89
C VAL A 186 -6.57 -12.32 37.31
N GLY A 187 -7.80 -12.10 37.74
CA GLY A 187 -8.78 -13.16 37.93
C GLY A 187 -9.50 -13.53 36.64
N GLN A 188 -9.91 -12.53 35.85
CA GLN A 188 -10.64 -12.71 34.60
C GLN A 188 -10.36 -11.55 33.64
N LEU A 189 -10.04 -11.85 32.38
CA LEU A 189 -10.03 -10.84 31.29
C LEU A 189 -11.47 -10.42 30.96
N LEU A 190 -11.67 -9.11 30.80
CA LEU A 190 -12.95 -8.53 30.42
C LEU A 190 -12.91 -8.04 28.98
N LEU A 191 -12.06 -7.05 28.69
CA LEU A 191 -11.94 -6.47 27.35
C LEU A 191 -10.47 -6.40 26.98
N THR A 192 -10.15 -6.83 25.77
CA THR A 192 -8.80 -6.72 25.21
C THR A 192 -8.85 -6.04 23.86
N ASP A 193 -7.91 -5.14 23.62
CA ASP A 193 -7.66 -4.55 22.31
C ASP A 193 -6.17 -4.60 22.00
N VAL A 194 -5.82 -5.01 20.79
CA VAL A 194 -4.44 -5.07 20.31
C VAL A 194 -4.39 -4.47 18.92
N SER A 195 -3.62 -3.41 18.76
CA SER A 195 -3.41 -2.75 17.48
C SER A 195 -1.92 -2.64 17.15
N SER A 196 -1.57 -2.84 15.88
CA SER A 196 -0.21 -2.59 15.40
C SER A 196 -0.02 -1.12 15.12
N ARG A 197 1.09 -0.56 15.60
CA ARG A 197 1.46 0.84 15.41
C ARG A 197 2.92 0.97 15.00
N LYS A 198 3.26 2.06 14.32
CA LYS A 198 4.62 2.38 13.90
C LYS A 198 5.29 1.24 13.13
N LEU A 199 4.52 0.52 12.32
CA LEU A 199 5.08 -0.50 11.47
C LEU A 199 6.00 0.15 10.43
N GLU A 200 7.28 -0.22 10.46
CA GLU A 200 8.26 0.10 9.44
C GLU A 200 8.76 -1.19 8.79
N ILE A 201 8.83 -1.17 7.47
CA ILE A 201 9.34 -2.29 6.69
C ILE A 201 10.49 -1.75 5.85
N ARG A 202 11.62 -2.47 5.83
CA ARG A 202 12.81 -2.08 5.08
C ARG A 202 13.40 -3.28 4.35
N PRO A 203 13.85 -3.12 3.09
CA PRO A 203 14.60 -4.16 2.40
C PRO A 203 15.97 -4.33 3.04
N GLY A 204 16.45 -5.58 3.06
CA GLY A 204 17.79 -5.97 3.44
C GLY A 204 18.39 -6.87 2.37
N GLN A 205 19.43 -7.62 2.72
CA GLN A 205 20.03 -8.60 1.81
C GLN A 205 19.28 -9.93 1.91
N ASP A 206 18.54 -10.32 0.86
CA ASP A 206 17.70 -11.52 0.78
C ASP A 206 16.58 -11.58 1.84
N GLU A 207 16.22 -10.45 2.45
CA GLU A 207 15.18 -10.39 3.47
C GLU A 207 14.50 -9.01 3.55
N MET A 208 13.32 -8.98 4.18
CA MET A 208 12.64 -7.76 4.58
C MET A 208 12.62 -7.68 6.09
N PHE A 209 13.08 -6.56 6.65
CA PHE A 209 13.02 -6.28 8.08
C PHE A 209 11.69 -5.64 8.44
N LEU A 210 11.09 -6.10 9.53
CA LEU A 210 9.88 -5.52 10.12
C LEU A 210 10.23 -5.02 11.52
N THR A 211 9.82 -3.81 11.83
CA THR A 211 9.83 -3.27 13.20
C THR A 211 8.52 -2.56 13.47
N GLY A 212 8.02 -2.64 14.68
CA GLY A 212 6.77 -1.98 15.05
C GLY A 212 6.49 -2.08 16.55
N GLU A 213 5.32 -1.61 16.94
CA GLU A 213 4.83 -1.70 18.31
C GLU A 213 3.39 -2.27 18.29
N LEU A 214 3.09 -3.16 19.23
CA LEU A 214 1.71 -3.50 19.57
C LEU A 214 1.25 -2.59 20.70
N LEU A 215 0.20 -1.80 20.48
CA LEU A 215 -0.52 -1.19 21.57
C LEU A 215 -1.52 -2.21 22.10
N VAL A 216 -1.34 -2.59 23.36
CA VAL A 216 -2.15 -3.59 24.04
C VAL A 216 -2.93 -2.90 25.14
N PHE A 217 -4.24 -2.95 25.06
CA PHE A 217 -5.16 -2.61 26.13
C PHE A 217 -5.77 -3.89 26.70
N CYS A 218 -5.83 -3.96 28.01
CA CYS A 218 -6.41 -5.07 28.73
C CYS A 218 -7.18 -4.56 29.95
N MET A 219 -8.50 -4.73 29.94
CA MET A 219 -9.35 -4.55 31.10
C MET A 219 -9.63 -5.92 31.72
N TYR A 220 -9.50 -6.01 33.02
CA TYR A 220 -9.66 -7.28 33.73
C TYR A 220 -10.31 -7.09 35.09
N ARG A 221 -10.88 -8.15 35.63
CA ARG A 221 -11.27 -8.27 37.02
C ARG A 221 -10.15 -8.93 37.78
N SER A 222 -9.71 -8.34 38.89
CA SER A 222 -8.69 -8.93 39.76
C SER A 222 -9.25 -10.13 40.53
N GLU A 223 -8.41 -10.92 41.16
CA GLU A 223 -8.81 -11.99 42.07
C GLU A 223 -9.62 -11.50 43.27
N GLU A 224 -9.44 -10.24 43.68
CA GLU A 224 -10.23 -9.59 44.72
C GLU A 224 -11.59 -9.03 44.22
N GLY A 225 -11.88 -9.18 42.93
CA GLY A 225 -13.15 -8.76 42.30
C GLY A 225 -13.17 -7.30 41.81
N LYS A 226 -12.05 -6.55 41.92
CA LYS A 226 -11.98 -5.18 41.43
C LYS A 226 -11.71 -5.14 39.92
N THR A 227 -12.32 -4.19 39.24
CA THR A 227 -12.05 -3.93 37.83
C THR A 227 -10.86 -2.97 37.70
N ASP A 228 -9.85 -3.36 36.92
CA ASP A 228 -8.66 -2.58 36.62
C ASP A 228 -8.28 -2.74 35.13
N TRP A 229 -7.34 -1.95 34.63
CA TRP A 229 -6.87 -2.03 33.25
C TRP A 229 -5.40 -1.67 33.13
N LEU A 230 -4.81 -2.12 32.04
CA LEU A 230 -3.48 -1.77 31.58
C LEU A 230 -3.55 -1.35 30.12
N GLU A 231 -2.81 -0.30 29.75
CA GLU A 231 -2.50 0.03 28.36
C GLU A 231 -0.99 0.16 28.23
N GLN A 232 -0.39 -0.58 27.33
CA GLN A 232 1.06 -0.60 27.15
C GLN A 232 1.43 -0.87 25.69
N SER A 233 2.46 -0.17 25.19
CA SER A 233 3.11 -0.48 23.91
C SER A 233 4.21 -1.51 24.11
N VAL A 234 4.24 -2.52 23.25
CA VAL A 234 5.24 -3.58 23.22
C VAL A 234 5.92 -3.58 21.86
N PRO A 235 7.24 -3.34 21.78
CA PRO A 235 7.94 -3.38 20.51
C PRO A 235 8.05 -4.83 20.00
N TYR A 236 8.02 -4.98 18.69
CA TYR A 236 8.35 -6.23 18.01
C TYR A 236 9.27 -5.99 16.83
N GLU A 237 10.07 -6.97 16.50
CA GLU A 237 10.92 -6.99 15.31
C GLU A 237 10.89 -8.36 14.65
N GLY A 238 11.02 -8.38 13.32
CA GLY A 238 10.96 -9.60 12.55
C GLY A 238 11.70 -9.51 11.23
N ARG A 239 11.84 -10.68 10.61
CA ARG A 239 12.49 -10.83 9.31
C ARG A 239 11.67 -11.77 8.44
N ILE A 240 11.54 -11.42 7.17
CA ILE A 240 10.89 -12.25 6.17
C ILE A 240 11.91 -12.50 5.08
N SER A 241 12.26 -13.77 4.85
CA SER A 241 13.14 -14.17 3.76
C SER A 241 12.56 -13.73 2.44
N CYS A 242 13.35 -13.08 1.59
CA CYS A 242 12.93 -12.61 0.28
C CYS A 242 14.13 -12.64 -0.68
N ASP A 243 14.28 -13.75 -1.40
CA ASP A 243 15.45 -14.02 -2.23
C ASP A 243 15.69 -12.94 -3.29
N GLY A 244 16.93 -12.51 -3.42
CA GLY A 244 17.37 -11.52 -4.40
C GLY A 244 17.01 -10.06 -4.06
N VAL A 245 16.43 -9.80 -2.89
CA VAL A 245 16.17 -8.43 -2.43
C VAL A 245 17.44 -7.78 -1.94
N GLU A 246 17.62 -6.51 -2.26
CA GLU A 246 18.74 -5.67 -1.87
C GLU A 246 18.25 -4.40 -1.16
N GLU A 247 19.10 -3.81 -0.31
CA GLU A 247 18.77 -2.61 0.48
C GLU A 247 18.38 -1.38 -0.37
N SER A 248 18.83 -1.34 -1.63
CA SER A 248 18.54 -0.26 -2.59
C SER A 248 17.19 -0.36 -3.26
N MET A 249 16.46 -1.47 -3.07
CA MET A 249 15.18 -1.72 -3.73
C MET A 249 14.04 -0.93 -3.10
N TYR A 250 13.07 -0.62 -3.93
CA TYR A 250 11.82 0.04 -3.54
C TYR A 250 10.74 -1.00 -3.27
N TYR A 251 9.73 -0.61 -2.52
CA TYR A 251 8.67 -1.54 -2.15
C TYR A 251 7.34 -0.83 -1.91
N SER A 252 6.28 -1.58 -2.09
CA SER A 252 4.94 -1.24 -1.67
C SER A 252 4.41 -2.38 -0.82
N VAL A 253 3.94 -2.10 0.39
CA VAL A 253 3.48 -3.12 1.33
C VAL A 253 2.10 -2.77 1.87
N GLN A 254 1.24 -3.77 1.86
CA GLN A 254 -0.02 -3.78 2.57
C GLN A 254 0.09 -4.78 3.73
N SER A 255 -0.31 -4.36 4.92
CA SER A 255 -0.23 -5.16 6.14
C SER A 255 -1.54 -5.16 6.91
N THR A 256 -1.88 -6.29 7.51
CA THR A 256 -3.01 -6.44 8.43
C THR A 256 -2.60 -7.30 9.63
N LEU A 257 -3.01 -6.89 10.84
CA LEU A 257 -2.84 -7.70 12.05
C LEU A 257 -4.10 -8.55 12.24
N ASP A 258 -3.93 -9.85 12.09
CA ASP A 258 -5.01 -10.84 12.23
C ASP A 258 -4.88 -11.62 13.53
N ASP A 259 -6.07 -12.06 14.02
CA ASP A 259 -6.22 -12.94 15.18
C ASP A 259 -5.41 -12.49 16.42
N PRO A 260 -5.46 -11.19 16.81
CA PRO A 260 -4.80 -10.78 18.01
C PRO A 260 -5.45 -11.47 19.23
N LEU A 261 -4.62 -12.04 20.08
CA LEU A 261 -5.04 -12.77 21.28
C LEU A 261 -4.22 -12.29 22.48
N VAL A 262 -4.88 -12.09 23.60
CA VAL A 262 -4.25 -11.88 24.89
C VAL A 262 -4.66 -13.02 25.82
N ASP A 263 -3.70 -13.73 26.38
CA ASP A 263 -3.90 -14.77 27.39
C ASP A 263 -3.19 -14.42 28.70
N VAL A 264 -3.65 -14.99 29.80
CA VAL A 264 -3.05 -14.76 31.12
C VAL A 264 -2.25 -15.99 31.55
N ARG A 265 -1.04 -15.75 32.02
CA ARG A 265 -0.10 -16.79 32.44
C ARG A 265 0.40 -16.52 33.85
N LEU A 266 0.84 -17.59 34.52
CA LEU A 266 1.48 -17.51 35.82
C LEU A 266 2.88 -16.91 35.67
N ASP A 267 3.26 -16.06 36.62
CA ASP A 267 4.64 -15.61 36.82
C ASP A 267 5.47 -16.62 37.64
N GLU A 268 6.69 -16.26 37.99
CA GLU A 268 7.60 -17.10 38.77
C GLU A 268 7.10 -17.37 40.20
N ASP A 269 6.27 -16.50 40.76
CA ASP A 269 5.67 -16.61 42.08
C ASP A 269 4.36 -17.41 42.06
N GLY A 270 3.88 -17.81 40.87
CA GLY A 270 2.64 -18.56 40.69
C GLY A 270 1.38 -17.69 40.68
N GLU A 271 1.54 -16.39 40.45
CA GLU A 271 0.44 -15.45 40.32
C GLU A 271 0.08 -15.17 38.86
N MET A 272 -1.18 -14.92 38.53
CA MET A 272 -1.67 -14.59 37.19
C MET A 272 -1.32 -13.14 36.81
N ARG A 273 -0.05 -12.91 36.44
CA ARG A 273 0.52 -11.57 36.24
C ARG A 273 1.21 -11.37 34.89
N ILE A 274 1.31 -12.40 34.08
CA ILE A 274 1.88 -12.30 32.73
C ILE A 274 0.75 -12.30 31.71
N LEU A 275 0.74 -11.28 30.85
CA LEU A 275 -0.11 -11.23 29.67
C LEU A 275 0.70 -11.70 28.47
N GLY A 276 0.36 -12.86 27.91
CA GLY A 276 0.89 -13.33 26.64
C GLY A 276 0.12 -12.69 25.49
N ILE A 277 0.84 -12.13 24.52
CA ILE A 277 0.25 -11.47 23.34
C ILE A 277 0.68 -12.26 22.11
N GLU A 278 -0.29 -12.71 21.35
CA GLU A 278 -0.05 -13.37 20.07
C GLU A 278 -0.85 -12.67 18.97
N GLY A 279 -0.28 -12.62 17.76
CA GLY A 279 -0.94 -12.08 16.59
C GLY A 279 -0.21 -12.49 15.30
N THR A 280 -0.90 -12.42 14.17
CA THR A 280 -0.32 -12.71 12.87
C THR A 280 -0.36 -11.46 12.00
N MET A 281 0.80 -10.95 11.63
CA MET A 281 0.92 -9.89 10.64
C MET A 281 0.90 -10.52 9.26
N ASN A 282 -0.15 -10.28 8.49
CA ASN A 282 -0.22 -10.64 7.08
C ASN A 282 0.36 -9.52 6.25
N LEU A 283 1.21 -9.88 5.31
CA LEU A 283 1.95 -8.94 4.47
C LEU A 283 1.77 -9.31 3.00
N ARG A 284 1.45 -8.31 2.20
CA ARG A 284 1.48 -8.35 0.75
C ARG A 284 2.48 -7.32 0.27
N MET A 285 3.53 -7.78 -0.36
CA MET A 285 4.70 -6.99 -0.73
C MET A 285 4.94 -7.05 -2.23
N ASN A 286 5.05 -5.90 -2.87
CA ASN A 286 5.56 -5.75 -4.22
C ASN A 286 6.91 -5.03 -4.11
N ILE A 287 7.97 -5.66 -4.58
CA ILE A 287 9.34 -5.16 -4.47
C ILE A 287 9.86 -4.86 -5.86
N TYR A 288 10.46 -3.68 -6.01
CA TYR A 288 10.87 -3.13 -7.29
C TYR A 288 12.35 -2.76 -7.26
N ARG A 289 12.99 -2.92 -8.42
CA ARG A 289 14.35 -2.46 -8.67
C ARG A 289 14.32 -1.34 -9.69
N GLU A 290 15.07 -0.28 -9.43
CA GLU A 290 15.36 0.74 -10.43
C GLU A 290 16.57 0.31 -11.25
N GLU A 291 16.45 0.32 -12.56
CA GLU A 291 17.46 -0.14 -13.49
C GLU A 291 17.62 0.82 -14.66
N GLU A 292 18.88 1.00 -15.09
CA GLU A 292 19.19 1.67 -16.33
C GLU A 292 19.33 0.63 -17.45
N LEU A 293 18.46 0.69 -18.45
CA LEU A 293 18.44 -0.20 -19.59
C LEU A 293 18.74 0.59 -20.87
N SER A 294 19.64 0.07 -21.70
CA SER A 294 19.90 0.62 -23.03
C SER A 294 19.00 -0.06 -24.06
N LEU A 295 17.99 0.67 -24.57
CA LEU A 295 17.09 0.17 -25.61
C LEU A 295 17.67 0.45 -27.00
N LEU A 296 17.54 -0.51 -27.91
CA LEU A 296 17.85 -0.31 -29.33
C LEU A 296 16.79 0.61 -29.95
N GLU A 297 17.16 1.88 -30.16
CA GLU A 297 16.27 2.92 -30.68
C GLU A 297 16.19 2.92 -32.19
N ASP A 298 17.35 2.72 -32.87
CA ASP A 298 17.43 2.76 -34.31
C ASP A 298 18.60 1.95 -34.82
N VAL A 299 18.54 1.49 -36.08
CA VAL A 299 19.57 0.72 -36.75
C VAL A 299 19.62 1.08 -38.24
N TYR A 300 20.83 1.12 -38.82
CA TYR A 300 21.00 1.20 -40.25
C TYR A 300 22.27 0.49 -40.69
N SER A 301 22.36 0.16 -41.99
CA SER A 301 23.54 -0.41 -42.65
C SER A 301 23.94 0.45 -43.84
N LEU A 302 25.25 0.46 -44.15
CA LEU A 302 25.77 1.12 -45.36
C LEU A 302 25.63 0.24 -46.60
N GLU A 303 25.42 -1.07 -46.41
CA GLU A 303 25.39 -2.09 -47.47
C GLU A 303 23.98 -2.50 -47.86
N GLN A 304 23.02 -2.41 -46.91
CA GLN A 304 21.66 -2.88 -47.10
C GLN A 304 20.65 -1.85 -46.60
N ASN A 305 19.47 -1.86 -47.20
CA ASN A 305 18.35 -1.11 -46.65
C ASN A 305 17.83 -1.85 -45.42
N CYS A 306 17.66 -1.12 -44.33
CA CYS A 306 17.16 -1.65 -43.08
C CYS A 306 15.71 -1.16 -42.88
N LYS A 307 14.79 -2.11 -42.73
CA LYS A 307 13.40 -1.86 -42.31
C LYS A 307 13.20 -2.51 -40.96
N PHE A 308 12.48 -1.87 -40.11
CA PHE A 308 12.13 -2.45 -38.81
C PHE A 308 10.68 -2.14 -38.45
N GLU A 309 10.07 -3.06 -37.73
CA GLU A 309 8.76 -2.90 -37.12
C GLU A 309 8.92 -2.47 -35.67
N THR A 310 8.10 -1.51 -35.25
CA THR A 310 8.11 -1.03 -33.86
C THR A 310 6.75 -1.25 -33.20
N ARG A 311 6.77 -1.50 -31.91
CA ARG A 311 5.60 -1.54 -31.05
C ARG A 311 5.77 -0.54 -29.91
N GLU A 312 4.68 0.09 -29.51
CA GLU A 312 4.66 0.90 -28.30
C GLU A 312 4.71 -0.04 -27.07
N ALA A 313 5.72 0.13 -26.24
CA ALA A 313 5.94 -0.58 -24.99
C ALA A 313 5.66 0.36 -23.82
N VAL A 314 5.21 -0.20 -22.70
CA VAL A 314 4.89 0.55 -21.48
C VAL A 314 5.85 0.14 -20.38
N TYR A 315 6.60 1.11 -19.88
CA TYR A 315 7.48 0.95 -18.72
C TYR A 315 6.96 1.77 -17.55
N GLU A 316 7.56 1.60 -16.39
CA GLU A 316 7.26 2.39 -15.21
C GLU A 316 8.50 3.13 -14.72
N GLU A 317 8.31 4.32 -14.19
CA GLU A 317 9.33 5.14 -13.54
C GLU A 317 8.84 5.49 -12.12
N LEU A 318 9.72 5.36 -11.15
CA LEU A 318 9.42 5.78 -9.78
C LEU A 318 9.29 7.29 -9.71
N LEU A 319 8.20 7.78 -9.13
CA LEU A 319 8.04 9.18 -8.79
C LEU A 319 8.46 9.44 -7.36
N ILE A 320 7.92 8.67 -6.42
CA ILE A 320 8.24 8.80 -5.00
C ILE A 320 7.88 7.53 -4.23
N GLN A 321 8.73 7.21 -3.26
CA GLN A 321 8.41 6.38 -2.10
C GLN A 321 8.66 7.21 -0.84
N ASN A 322 7.63 7.43 -0.04
CA ASN A 322 7.70 8.32 1.11
C ASN A 322 6.81 7.84 2.25
N HIS A 323 7.24 8.13 3.47
CA HIS A 323 6.46 7.99 4.69
C HIS A 323 6.21 9.39 5.25
N SER A 324 4.96 9.83 5.29
CA SER A 324 4.57 11.16 5.76
C SER A 324 3.61 11.10 6.93
N LYS A 325 3.59 12.15 7.76
CA LYS A 325 2.81 12.20 9.01
C LYS A 325 2.00 13.48 9.11
N CYS A 326 0.69 13.32 9.18
CA CYS A 326 -0.27 14.38 9.47
C CYS A 326 -0.51 14.46 10.98
N LYS A 327 -0.31 15.62 11.58
CA LYS A 327 -0.59 15.84 13.01
C LYS A 327 -1.96 16.50 13.15
N VAL A 328 -2.83 15.82 13.90
CA VAL A 328 -4.15 16.33 14.27
C VAL A 328 -4.14 16.69 15.74
N SER A 329 -4.62 17.88 16.09
CA SER A 329 -4.75 18.33 17.48
C SER A 329 -6.05 19.12 17.59
N GLU A 330 -7.02 18.53 18.31
CA GLU A 330 -8.36 19.09 18.47
C GLU A 330 -8.78 19.13 19.93
N LYS A 331 -9.53 20.17 20.28
CA LYS A 331 -10.18 20.28 21.58
C LYS A 331 -11.69 20.14 21.39
N LEU A 332 -12.21 18.99 21.80
CA LEU A 332 -13.62 18.67 21.71
C LEU A 332 -14.35 19.19 22.97
N LEU A 333 -15.40 19.98 22.77
CA LEU A 333 -16.29 20.40 23.84
C LEU A 333 -17.42 19.38 23.94
N LEU A 334 -17.53 18.70 25.08
CA LEU A 334 -18.45 17.60 25.33
C LEU A 334 -19.29 17.91 26.61
N PRO A 335 -20.22 18.85 26.52
CA PRO A 335 -21.04 19.24 27.67
C PRO A 335 -21.85 18.09 28.29
N GLU A 336 -22.18 17.09 27.48
CA GLU A 336 -22.86 15.85 27.89
C GLU A 336 -22.04 14.97 28.82
N LEU A 337 -20.72 15.13 28.83
CA LEU A 337 -19.80 14.40 29.70
C LEU A 337 -19.36 15.21 30.93
N LYS A 338 -19.93 16.37 31.12
CA LYS A 338 -19.60 17.26 32.24
C LYS A 338 -19.76 16.55 33.57
N ASP A 339 -18.70 16.62 34.39
CA ASP A 339 -18.63 16.06 35.74
C ASP A 339 -18.88 14.54 35.84
N ASP A 340 -19.04 13.84 34.71
CA ASP A 340 -19.23 12.38 34.64
C ASP A 340 -17.94 11.60 34.42
N VAL A 341 -16.95 12.19 33.73
CA VAL A 341 -15.69 11.51 33.39
C VAL A 341 -14.65 11.71 34.48
N LEU A 342 -14.27 10.63 35.14
CA LEU A 342 -13.16 10.61 36.11
C LEU A 342 -11.80 10.38 35.42
N GLN A 343 -11.74 9.43 34.51
CA GLN A 343 -10.51 9.05 33.80
C GLN A 343 -10.85 8.43 32.47
N ILE A 344 -10.02 8.71 31.43
CA ILE A 344 -10.04 8.00 30.17
C ILE A 344 -9.20 6.75 30.35
N CYS A 345 -9.78 5.58 30.05
CA CYS A 345 -9.16 4.28 30.24
C CYS A 345 -8.47 3.79 28.98
N HIS A 346 -9.09 4.03 27.82
CA HIS A 346 -8.64 3.59 26.51
C HIS A 346 -9.16 4.50 25.42
N SER A 347 -8.42 4.58 24.31
CA SER A 347 -8.86 5.33 23.13
C SER A 347 -8.45 4.62 21.84
N GLU A 348 -9.39 4.54 20.93
CA GLU A 348 -9.23 3.94 19.61
C GLU A 348 -9.46 4.98 18.52
N GLY A 349 -8.67 4.92 17.47
CA GLY A 349 -8.82 5.77 16.29
C GLY A 349 -8.75 4.95 15.02
N GLU A 350 -9.69 5.19 14.11
CA GLU A 350 -9.71 4.60 12.77
C GLU A 350 -9.75 5.70 11.73
N MET A 351 -8.88 5.60 10.72
CA MET A 351 -8.83 6.54 9.61
C MET A 351 -9.73 6.07 8.48
N GLN A 352 -10.62 6.94 8.05
CA GLN A 352 -11.38 6.80 6.82
C GLN A 352 -10.94 7.89 5.85
N VAL A 353 -10.33 7.50 4.74
CA VAL A 353 -10.06 8.40 3.62
C VAL A 353 -11.31 8.48 2.76
N GLU A 354 -11.86 9.68 2.60
CA GLU A 354 -13.09 9.91 1.83
C GLU A 354 -12.79 10.38 0.41
N HIS A 355 -11.73 11.18 0.27
CA HIS A 355 -11.40 11.78 -1.01
C HIS A 355 -9.89 11.86 -1.21
N MET A 356 -9.46 11.52 -2.44
CA MET A 356 -8.11 11.72 -2.92
C MET A 356 -8.17 12.48 -4.24
N GLU A 357 -7.55 13.64 -4.28
CA GLU A 357 -7.50 14.49 -5.46
C GLU A 357 -6.06 14.75 -5.88
N GLN A 358 -5.80 14.54 -7.17
CA GLN A 358 -4.51 14.84 -7.75
C GLN A 358 -4.38 16.35 -7.99
N THR A 359 -3.30 16.93 -7.49
CA THR A 359 -2.94 18.34 -7.66
C THR A 359 -1.59 18.49 -8.33
N ALA A 360 -1.22 19.71 -8.72
CA ALA A 360 0.11 19.97 -9.28
C ALA A 360 1.26 19.74 -8.28
N GLN A 361 0.97 19.67 -6.98
CA GLN A 361 1.97 19.53 -5.91
C GLN A 361 2.05 18.10 -5.36
N GLY A 362 1.09 17.25 -5.68
CA GLY A 362 0.98 15.90 -5.15
C GLY A 362 -0.46 15.42 -5.02
N MET A 363 -0.71 14.48 -4.13
CA MET A 363 -2.03 13.93 -3.85
C MET A 363 -2.61 14.59 -2.59
N GLN A 364 -3.70 15.32 -2.74
CA GLN A 364 -4.48 15.85 -1.63
C GLN A 364 -5.36 14.74 -1.09
N VAL A 365 -5.25 14.45 0.21
CA VAL A 365 -6.03 13.43 0.91
C VAL A 365 -6.91 14.11 1.93
N GLU A 366 -8.21 13.83 1.90
CA GLU A 366 -9.19 14.30 2.85
C GLU A 366 -9.92 13.11 3.48
N GLY A 367 -10.21 13.19 4.76
CA GLY A 367 -10.84 12.09 5.46
C GLY A 367 -11.25 12.42 6.88
N ILE A 368 -11.66 11.39 7.59
CA ILE A 368 -12.17 11.45 8.95
C ILE A 368 -11.39 10.49 9.84
N LEU A 369 -10.95 10.96 10.97
CA LEU A 369 -10.52 10.14 12.10
C LEU A 369 -11.74 9.84 12.96
N HIS A 370 -12.22 8.60 12.92
CA HIS A 370 -13.22 8.08 13.84
C HIS A 370 -12.54 7.82 15.17
N LEU A 371 -13.02 8.49 16.20
CA LEU A 371 -12.48 8.40 17.55
C LEU A 371 -13.50 7.75 18.48
N THR A 372 -13.06 6.75 19.23
CA THR A 372 -13.84 6.19 20.34
C THR A 372 -12.96 6.16 21.59
N PHE A 373 -13.49 6.54 22.73
CA PHE A 373 -12.79 6.35 23.99
C PHE A 373 -13.71 5.80 25.08
N LEU A 374 -13.13 4.93 25.90
CA LEU A 374 -13.73 4.34 27.08
C LEU A 374 -13.28 5.14 28.31
N TYR A 375 -14.18 5.45 29.20
CA TYR A 375 -13.89 6.23 30.40
C TYR A 375 -14.58 5.69 31.66
N LEU A 376 -13.93 5.93 32.79
CA LEU A 376 -14.48 5.69 34.11
C LEU A 376 -15.43 6.85 34.47
N ARG A 377 -16.63 6.51 34.96
CA ARG A 377 -17.68 7.46 35.36
C ARG A 377 -17.69 7.73 36.86
N ALA A 378 -18.26 8.85 37.22
CA ALA A 378 -18.55 9.17 38.61
C ALA A 378 -19.77 8.40 39.17
N ASP A 379 -20.47 7.64 38.33
CA ASP A 379 -21.66 6.85 38.70
C ASP A 379 -21.26 5.41 39.09
N ASP A 380 -21.49 5.08 40.36
CA ASP A 380 -21.18 3.74 40.90
C ASP A 380 -22.11 2.63 40.35
N VAL A 381 -23.27 2.99 39.77
CA VAL A 381 -24.21 2.01 39.19
C VAL A 381 -23.82 1.60 37.79
N ILE A 382 -23.26 2.53 37.02
CA ILE A 382 -22.74 2.30 35.65
C ILE A 382 -21.34 2.92 35.59
N PRO A 383 -20.32 2.18 36.05
CA PRO A 383 -19.01 2.76 36.30
C PRO A 383 -18.22 3.09 35.03
N PHE A 384 -18.64 2.58 33.87
CA PHE A 384 -17.97 2.82 32.58
C PHE A 384 -18.94 3.45 31.59
N GLY A 385 -18.39 4.35 30.76
CA GLY A 385 -19.05 4.93 29.62
C GLY A 385 -18.13 4.93 28.39
N SER A 386 -18.69 5.03 27.22
CA SER A 386 -17.94 5.28 26.00
C SER A 386 -18.50 6.46 25.25
N TRP A 387 -17.63 7.14 24.51
CA TRP A 387 -17.97 8.23 23.62
C TRP A 387 -17.33 7.99 22.26
N SER A 388 -18.06 8.30 21.19
CA SER A 388 -17.56 8.20 19.81
C SER A 388 -17.84 9.49 19.06
N GLY A 389 -16.91 9.90 18.20
CA GLY A 389 -17.02 11.10 17.38
C GLY A 389 -16.09 11.07 16.18
N MET A 390 -16.12 12.14 15.39
CA MET A 390 -15.44 12.26 14.13
C MET A 390 -14.60 13.53 14.11
N ILE A 391 -13.34 13.42 13.65
CA ILE A 391 -12.43 14.55 13.50
C ILE A 391 -11.96 14.58 12.04
N PRO A 392 -12.32 15.61 11.26
CA PRO A 392 -11.86 15.71 9.88
C PRO A 392 -10.36 16.01 9.82
N PHE A 393 -9.70 15.48 8.79
CA PHE A 393 -8.32 15.82 8.48
C PHE A 393 -8.15 16.05 6.99
N SER A 394 -7.10 16.81 6.66
CA SER A 394 -6.71 17.07 5.28
C SER A 394 -5.18 17.12 5.22
N TRP A 395 -4.57 16.39 4.26
CA TRP A 395 -3.13 16.28 4.15
C TRP A 395 -2.68 16.22 2.70
N LEU A 396 -1.62 16.93 2.36
CA LEU A 396 -0.98 16.89 1.06
C LEU A 396 0.20 15.90 1.08
N LEU A 397 0.09 14.82 0.30
CA LEU A 397 1.19 13.93 -0.01
C LEU A 397 1.99 14.55 -1.15
N GLU A 398 3.06 15.24 -0.81
CA GLU A 398 3.89 15.94 -1.78
C GLU A 398 4.53 14.96 -2.76
N CYS A 399 4.33 15.19 -4.06
CA CYS A 399 4.95 14.44 -5.14
C CYS A 399 5.29 15.40 -6.28
N PRO A 400 6.57 15.65 -6.54
CA PRO A 400 6.97 16.48 -7.67
C PRO A 400 6.67 15.77 -9.00
N ASN A 401 6.40 16.55 -10.05
CA ASN A 401 6.18 16.04 -11.41
C ASN A 401 4.96 15.10 -11.56
N MET A 402 3.89 15.35 -10.82
CA MET A 402 2.62 14.65 -10.99
C MET A 402 2.10 14.80 -12.41
N THR A 403 1.64 13.68 -12.99
CA THR A 403 0.97 13.59 -14.30
C THR A 403 -0.38 12.90 -14.14
N GLU A 404 -1.29 13.05 -15.09
CA GLU A 404 -2.64 12.46 -15.00
C GLU A 404 -2.63 10.92 -14.91
N ASP A 405 -1.58 10.28 -15.43
CA ASP A 405 -1.46 8.82 -15.52
C ASP A 405 -0.74 8.18 -14.31
N VAL A 406 -0.52 8.93 -13.21
CA VAL A 406 0.18 8.41 -12.04
C VAL A 406 -0.58 7.25 -11.41
N ARG A 407 0.12 6.14 -11.21
CA ARG A 407 -0.34 4.99 -10.43
C ARG A 407 0.17 5.15 -9.01
N HIS A 408 -0.72 4.95 -8.04
CA HIS A 408 -0.37 5.14 -6.63
C HIS A 408 -0.85 3.97 -5.78
N HIS A 409 0.00 3.58 -4.85
CA HIS A 409 -0.37 2.74 -3.73
C HIS A 409 -0.12 3.54 -2.45
N ILE A 410 -1.19 3.87 -1.74
CA ILE A 410 -1.16 4.65 -0.52
C ILE A 410 -1.84 3.84 0.57
N THR A 411 -1.12 3.58 1.65
CA THR A 411 -1.67 2.99 2.85
C THR A 411 -1.62 4.00 3.98
N TRP A 412 -2.53 3.88 4.94
CA TRP A 412 -2.64 4.82 6.05
C TRP A 412 -3.00 4.10 7.34
N HIS A 413 -2.54 4.66 8.44
CA HIS A 413 -2.82 4.14 9.77
C HIS A 413 -2.68 5.22 10.85
N VAL A 414 -3.29 4.99 11.99
CA VAL A 414 -3.08 5.84 13.17
C VAL A 414 -1.79 5.39 13.86
N GLU A 415 -0.75 6.20 13.76
CA GLU A 415 0.55 5.89 14.38
C GLU A 415 0.53 6.18 15.89
N GLN A 416 -0.08 7.30 16.28
CA GLN A 416 -0.21 7.69 17.68
C GLN A 416 -1.58 8.32 17.91
N LEU A 417 -2.15 8.03 19.07
CA LEU A 417 -3.38 8.64 19.55
C LEU A 417 -3.27 8.87 21.05
N SER A 418 -3.63 10.06 21.49
CA SER A 418 -3.72 10.43 22.90
C SER A 418 -4.97 11.25 23.11
N VAL A 419 -5.77 10.82 24.05
CA VAL A 419 -7.02 11.48 24.47
C VAL A 419 -6.93 11.78 25.94
N GLY A 420 -7.07 13.03 26.31
CA GLY A 420 -6.92 13.49 27.69
C GLY A 420 -7.97 14.51 28.09
N LEU A 421 -8.30 14.57 29.37
CA LEU A 421 -9.20 15.58 29.90
C LEU A 421 -8.57 16.98 29.86
N ALA A 422 -9.28 17.96 29.30
CA ALA A 422 -8.84 19.35 29.16
C ALA A 422 -9.77 20.31 29.91
N GLY A 423 -10.17 19.91 31.10
CA GLY A 423 -11.15 20.58 31.98
C GLY A 423 -12.38 19.72 32.21
N SER A 424 -13.45 20.30 32.79
CA SER A 424 -14.67 19.57 33.15
C SER A 424 -15.62 19.26 31.98
N GLU A 425 -15.43 19.92 30.83
CA GLU A 425 -16.36 19.83 29.68
C GLU A 425 -15.60 19.63 28.35
N ALA A 426 -14.29 19.35 28.41
CA ALA A 426 -13.50 19.27 27.22
C ALA A 426 -12.50 18.11 27.27
N VAL A 427 -12.25 17.56 26.09
CA VAL A 427 -11.26 16.52 25.83
C VAL A 427 -10.27 17.02 24.79
N GLU A 428 -8.98 16.92 25.06
CA GLU A 428 -7.92 17.19 24.09
C GLU A 428 -7.55 15.89 23.37
N VAL A 429 -7.61 15.92 22.04
CA VAL A 429 -7.24 14.82 21.18
C VAL A 429 -5.98 15.19 20.41
N LYS A 430 -4.96 14.35 20.47
CA LYS A 430 -3.74 14.45 19.67
C LYS A 430 -3.53 13.15 18.92
N ALA A 431 -3.46 13.23 17.61
CA ALA A 431 -3.20 12.08 16.77
C ALA A 431 -2.06 12.35 15.77
N VAL A 432 -1.32 11.31 15.45
CA VAL A 432 -0.38 11.27 14.33
C VAL A 432 -0.91 10.23 13.36
N LEU A 433 -1.30 10.71 12.18
CA LEU A 433 -1.82 9.91 11.07
C LEU A 433 -0.67 9.70 10.09
N ALA A 434 -0.29 8.47 9.85
CA ALA A 434 0.79 8.10 8.96
C ALA A 434 0.27 7.66 7.60
N PHE A 435 1.01 8.01 6.56
CA PHE A 435 0.76 7.64 5.17
C PHE A 435 2.02 7.07 4.56
N ASP A 436 1.95 5.84 4.08
CA ASP A 436 2.99 5.22 3.26
C ASP A 436 2.60 5.35 1.80
N THR A 437 3.42 6.08 1.06
CA THR A 437 3.12 6.47 -0.31
C THR A 437 4.13 5.86 -1.27
N PHE A 438 3.65 5.15 -2.27
CA PHE A 438 4.42 4.65 -3.39
C PHE A 438 3.74 5.08 -4.69
N MET A 439 4.39 5.96 -5.46
CA MET A 439 3.85 6.48 -6.71
C MET A 439 4.81 6.24 -7.86
N ARG A 440 4.25 5.81 -8.98
CA ARG A 440 4.95 5.55 -10.23
C ARG A 440 4.16 6.09 -11.41
N LYS A 441 4.83 6.37 -12.50
CA LYS A 441 4.18 6.81 -13.75
C LYS A 441 4.52 5.86 -14.88
N PRO A 442 3.59 5.63 -15.82
CA PRO A 442 3.88 4.91 -17.06
C PRO A 442 4.75 5.78 -17.97
N VAL A 443 5.66 5.13 -18.69
CA VAL A 443 6.50 5.73 -19.72
C VAL A 443 6.32 4.93 -21.00
N PHE A 444 5.86 5.58 -22.05
CA PHE A 444 5.57 4.95 -23.34
C PHE A 444 6.74 5.15 -24.28
N MET A 445 7.21 4.08 -24.91
CA MET A 445 8.32 4.09 -25.84
C MET A 445 8.11 3.12 -27.00
N ASN A 446 8.58 3.49 -28.18
CA ASN A 446 8.62 2.57 -29.30
C ASN A 446 9.84 1.64 -29.18
N VAL A 447 9.59 0.35 -29.24
CA VAL A 447 10.60 -0.72 -29.20
C VAL A 447 10.61 -1.44 -30.55
N ILE A 448 11.81 -1.74 -31.05
CA ILE A 448 12.00 -2.51 -32.29
C ILE A 448 11.66 -3.98 -32.01
N MET A 449 10.71 -4.52 -32.76
CA MET A 449 10.25 -5.90 -32.61
C MET A 449 10.77 -6.82 -33.71
N ASP A 450 11.07 -6.27 -34.87
CA ASP A 450 11.66 -7.00 -35.98
C ASP A 450 12.53 -6.08 -36.86
N VAL A 451 13.52 -6.63 -37.52
CA VAL A 451 14.43 -5.91 -38.42
C VAL A 451 14.66 -6.76 -39.67
N GLU A 452 14.39 -6.21 -40.83
CA GLU A 452 14.63 -6.83 -42.12
C GLU A 452 15.70 -6.07 -42.90
N PHE A 453 16.63 -6.83 -43.54
CA PHE A 453 17.66 -6.29 -44.40
C PHE A 453 17.36 -6.64 -45.86
N GLU A 454 17.22 -5.61 -46.68
CA GLU A 454 17.00 -5.77 -48.12
C GLU A 454 18.24 -5.26 -48.88
N PRO A 455 18.70 -5.98 -49.92
CA PRO A 455 19.77 -5.48 -50.77
C PRO A 455 19.43 -4.13 -51.37
N VAL A 456 20.36 -3.18 -51.34
CA VAL A 456 20.18 -1.90 -52.03
C VAL A 456 20.23 -2.11 -53.52
N SER A 457 19.22 -1.65 -54.27
CA SER A 457 19.21 -1.78 -55.72
C SER A 457 20.29 -0.92 -56.38
N MET A 458 20.90 -1.40 -57.48
CA MET A 458 21.92 -0.63 -58.23
C MET A 458 21.39 0.72 -58.68
N GLU A 459 20.12 0.80 -59.08
CA GLU A 459 19.48 2.06 -59.48
C GLU A 459 19.38 3.07 -58.32
N GLU A 460 19.16 2.61 -57.10
CA GLU A 460 19.14 3.47 -55.90
C GLU A 460 20.54 3.96 -55.56
N VAL A 461 21.58 3.10 -55.71
CA VAL A 461 22.97 3.46 -55.49
C VAL A 461 23.41 4.56 -56.43
N GLU A 462 23.05 4.43 -57.75
CA GLU A 462 23.39 5.41 -58.77
C GLU A 462 22.70 6.76 -58.63
N LYS A 463 21.45 6.77 -58.13
CA LYS A 463 20.69 8.02 -57.90
C LYS A 463 21.15 8.83 -56.69
N ARG A 464 21.89 8.22 -55.78
CA ARG A 464 22.36 8.91 -54.54
C ARG A 464 23.67 9.65 -54.82
N PRO A 465 23.73 10.97 -54.54
CA PRO A 465 24.95 11.75 -54.78
C PRO A 465 26.08 11.28 -53.87
N GLY A 466 27.30 11.18 -54.40
CA GLY A 466 28.51 10.78 -53.67
C GLY A 466 28.99 11.85 -52.66
N ILE A 467 28.65 13.12 -52.94
CA ILE A 467 29.04 14.27 -52.12
C ILE A 467 27.81 15.18 -51.99
N VAL A 468 27.47 15.58 -50.78
CA VAL A 468 26.34 16.47 -50.46
C VAL A 468 26.81 17.64 -49.63
N GLY A 469 26.53 18.88 -50.11
CA GLY A 469 26.56 20.04 -49.25
C GLY A 469 25.22 20.22 -48.57
N TYR A 470 25.20 20.13 -47.27
CA TYR A 470 23.96 20.18 -46.46
C TYR A 470 23.96 21.37 -45.54
N VAL A 471 22.84 22.05 -45.40
CA VAL A 471 22.61 23.10 -44.38
C VAL A 471 21.73 22.51 -43.30
N VAL A 472 22.27 22.44 -42.10
CA VAL A 472 21.60 21.87 -40.93
C VAL A 472 20.31 22.62 -40.63
N LYS A 473 19.23 21.86 -40.46
CA LYS A 473 17.91 22.38 -40.06
C LYS A 473 17.69 22.19 -38.58
N ASP A 474 16.73 22.88 -38.05
CA ASP A 474 16.29 22.68 -36.68
C ASP A 474 15.76 21.26 -36.48
N GLY A 475 16.25 20.55 -35.45
CA GLY A 475 15.91 19.17 -35.17
C GLY A 475 16.74 18.10 -35.92
N ASP A 476 17.69 18.48 -36.78
CA ASP A 476 18.62 17.52 -37.38
C ASP A 476 19.68 17.07 -36.36
N ASP A 477 19.96 15.74 -36.36
CA ASP A 477 21.05 15.13 -35.61
C ASP A 477 22.04 14.40 -36.57
N LEU A 478 23.27 14.15 -36.09
CA LEU A 478 24.29 13.49 -36.89
C LEU A 478 23.90 12.07 -37.30
N TRP A 479 23.19 11.35 -36.41
CA TRP A 479 22.71 10.01 -36.68
C TRP A 479 21.73 9.98 -37.87
N SER A 480 20.71 10.84 -37.85
CA SER A 480 19.71 10.94 -38.90
C SER A 480 20.32 11.34 -40.25
N LEU A 481 21.33 12.23 -40.24
CA LEU A 481 22.07 12.62 -41.44
C LEU A 481 22.96 11.50 -41.93
N ALA A 482 23.68 10.79 -41.06
CA ALA A 482 24.51 9.65 -41.40
C ALA A 482 23.68 8.53 -42.08
N LYS A 483 22.55 8.17 -41.47
CA LYS A 483 21.59 7.19 -41.99
C LYS A 483 21.04 7.61 -43.34
N ARG A 484 20.58 8.87 -43.49
CA ARG A 484 20.03 9.39 -44.75
C ARG A 484 21.01 9.38 -45.90
N TYR A 485 22.28 9.69 -45.66
CA TYR A 485 23.30 9.85 -46.67
C TYR A 485 24.28 8.67 -46.79
N MET A 486 23.96 7.53 -46.12
CA MET A 486 24.74 6.29 -46.16
C MET A 486 26.22 6.52 -45.80
N THR A 487 26.44 7.15 -44.68
CA THR A 487 27.77 7.42 -44.12
C THR A 487 27.73 7.18 -42.59
N THR A 488 28.81 7.49 -41.91
CA THR A 488 28.92 7.36 -40.48
C THR A 488 28.94 8.72 -39.80
N GLU A 489 28.47 8.79 -38.54
CA GLU A 489 28.62 10.02 -37.75
C GLU A 489 30.09 10.46 -37.65
N GLU A 490 31.00 9.50 -37.46
CA GLU A 490 32.43 9.74 -37.41
C GLU A 490 32.95 10.32 -38.71
N GLY A 491 32.48 9.78 -39.86
CA GLY A 491 32.80 10.29 -41.20
C GLY A 491 32.36 11.76 -41.37
N ILE A 492 31.14 12.09 -40.96
CA ILE A 492 30.64 13.48 -41.00
C ILE A 492 31.50 14.37 -40.10
N ARG A 493 31.78 13.97 -38.88
CA ARG A 493 32.58 14.73 -37.91
C ARG A 493 33.99 15.00 -38.46
N LYS A 494 34.66 13.97 -38.95
CA LYS A 494 36.03 14.05 -39.45
C LYS A 494 36.17 15.00 -40.63
N VAL A 495 35.25 14.96 -41.57
CA VAL A 495 35.27 15.79 -42.79
C VAL A 495 35.01 17.25 -42.47
N ASN A 496 34.17 17.53 -41.50
CA ASN A 496 33.75 18.91 -41.18
C ASN A 496 34.49 19.52 -39.97
N GLY A 497 35.42 18.79 -39.36
CA GLY A 497 36.17 19.25 -38.20
C GLY A 497 35.27 19.51 -36.98
N ILE A 498 34.17 18.75 -36.83
CA ILE A 498 33.23 18.88 -35.72
C ILE A 498 33.81 18.14 -34.53
N GLU A 499 34.30 18.88 -33.54
CA GLU A 499 34.61 18.34 -32.22
C GLU A 499 33.32 17.98 -31.47
N ALA A 500 33.40 17.29 -30.33
CA ALA A 500 32.22 16.87 -29.55
C ALA A 500 31.27 18.05 -29.23
N GLY A 501 30.20 18.20 -29.98
CA GLY A 501 29.17 19.21 -29.86
C GLY A 501 27.94 18.92 -30.71
N GLU A 502 26.81 19.51 -30.35
CA GLU A 502 25.56 19.47 -31.08
C GLU A 502 25.63 20.27 -32.38
N LEU A 503 24.99 19.80 -33.44
CA LEU A 503 24.77 20.55 -34.66
C LEU A 503 23.86 21.73 -34.37
N LYS A 504 24.17 22.86 -35.00
CA LYS A 504 23.33 24.09 -34.93
C LYS A 504 22.65 24.33 -36.27
N ALA A 505 21.41 24.71 -36.19
CA ALA A 505 20.66 25.12 -37.40
C ALA A 505 21.43 26.22 -38.13
N GLY A 506 21.63 26.03 -39.43
CA GLY A 506 22.42 26.92 -40.28
C GLY A 506 23.85 26.49 -40.52
N ASP A 507 24.40 25.53 -39.78
CA ASP A 507 25.72 24.95 -40.03
C ASP A 507 25.78 24.34 -41.44
N LYS A 508 26.92 24.48 -42.09
CA LYS A 508 27.14 23.90 -43.43
C LYS A 508 28.01 22.68 -43.31
N LEU A 509 27.47 21.53 -43.71
CA LEU A 509 28.15 20.26 -43.69
C LEU A 509 28.49 19.80 -45.08
N LEU A 510 29.67 19.20 -45.22
CA LEU A 510 30.04 18.41 -46.37
C LEU A 510 29.93 16.91 -45.98
N ILE A 511 29.07 16.18 -46.66
CA ILE A 511 28.78 14.77 -46.34
C ILE A 511 29.24 13.92 -47.51
N PHE A 512 30.13 12.94 -47.25
CA PHE A 512 30.61 11.99 -48.21
C PHE A 512 29.96 10.62 -47.97
N LYS A 513 29.53 9.97 -49.05
CA LYS A 513 29.09 8.59 -48.98
C LYS A 513 30.31 7.67 -48.78
N GLU A 514 30.31 6.80 -47.81
CA GLU A 514 31.49 6.04 -47.38
C GLU A 514 31.95 4.97 -48.38
N ASN A 515 31.08 4.44 -49.24
CA ASN A 515 31.39 3.43 -50.26
C ASN A 515 31.98 3.97 -51.57
N MET A 516 32.52 5.18 -51.58
CA MET A 516 33.19 5.72 -52.81
C MET A 516 34.63 5.23 -53.02
N SER A 517 35.17 4.36 -52.18
CA SER A 517 36.54 3.84 -52.32
C SER A 517 36.67 2.63 -53.24
N ILE A 518 35.62 2.25 -53.99
CA ILE A 518 35.62 1.13 -54.95
C ILE A 518 35.27 1.67 -56.36
N LEU A 519 35.97 2.72 -56.78
CA LEU A 519 36.07 3.05 -58.20
C LEU A 519 37.55 3.33 -58.54
#